data_d34620794def85c611d03279087129ab
#
_entry.id   d34620794def85c611d03279087129ab
#
_cell.length_a   1.000
_cell.length_b   1.000
_cell.length_c   1.000
_cell.angle_alpha   90.00
_cell.angle_beta   90.00
_cell.angle_gamma   90.00
#
_symmetry.space_group_name_H-M   'P 1'
#
loop_
_entity.id
_entity.type
_entity.pdbx_description
1 polymer ?
#
loop_
_entity_poly.entity_id
_entity_poly.type
_entity_poly.pdbx_seq_one_letter_code
_entity_poly.pdbx_strand_id
1 'polypeptide(L)'
;EYPEGMSDGPQIEENLQYILDNFTTKWGTPFKVIRIPSPPSTSGYYPGEQPDLNNAVDGYYRTYTNSVFVNKTVLVPFYREEFDTIAQRIYEQALPGYNIVGIDCDNNGNNIISQSGAIHCITHSMGVNDPLLISYKKIESLCPASNPVVSFETLVKHKSGISNVYFYYRPDGIDSFSVIEMQNQGNGIWSVDID
;
A
#
# COMPACT_ATOMS: atom_id res chain seq x y z
N GLU A 1 5.63 11.85 -3.31
CA GLU A 1 6.92 12.56 -3.26
C GLU A 1 6.75 13.95 -3.87
N TYR A 2 7.18 14.99 -3.16
CA TYR A 2 7.19 16.37 -3.65
C TYR A 2 8.55 16.71 -4.25
N PRO A 3 8.65 17.75 -5.10
CA PRO A 3 9.92 18.20 -5.66
C PRO A 3 10.95 18.53 -4.60
N GLU A 4 12.21 18.39 -4.95
CA GLU A 4 13.34 18.83 -4.12
C GLU A 4 13.20 20.33 -3.80
N GLY A 5 13.47 20.69 -2.54
CA GLY A 5 13.38 22.07 -2.07
C GLY A 5 12.05 22.44 -1.38
N MET A 6 11.06 21.55 -1.34
CA MET A 6 9.87 21.77 -0.52
C MET A 6 10.23 21.83 0.97
N SER A 7 9.60 22.77 1.70
CA SER A 7 9.95 23.05 3.11
C SER A 7 9.89 21.84 4.03
N ASP A 8 8.96 20.94 3.79
CA ASP A 8 8.75 19.76 4.65
C ASP A 8 9.55 18.53 4.18
N GLY A 9 10.14 18.59 3.00
CA GLY A 9 10.90 17.48 2.40
C GLY A 9 12.01 16.95 3.30
N PRO A 10 12.92 17.80 3.82
CA PRO A 10 14.01 17.34 4.68
C PRO A 10 13.53 16.61 5.94
N GLN A 11 12.48 17.10 6.59
CA GLN A 11 11.92 16.47 7.79
C GLN A 11 11.27 15.12 7.49
N ILE A 12 10.62 14.99 6.34
CA ILE A 12 10.02 13.72 5.90
C ILE A 12 11.12 12.68 5.65
N GLU A 13 12.22 13.08 4.99
CA GLU A 13 13.35 12.18 4.74
C GLU A 13 14.04 11.76 6.04
N GLU A 14 14.25 12.68 6.97
CA GLU A 14 14.79 12.35 8.30
C GLU A 14 13.92 11.35 9.05
N ASN A 15 12.61 11.56 9.07
CA ASN A 15 11.66 10.65 9.69
C ASN A 15 11.66 9.27 9.01
N LEU A 16 11.73 9.24 7.68
CA LEU A 16 11.83 8.00 6.92
C LEU A 16 13.12 7.25 7.27
N GLN A 17 14.25 7.93 7.30
CA GLN A 17 15.54 7.32 7.67
C GLN A 17 15.51 6.78 9.09
N TYR A 18 14.92 7.52 10.04
CA TYR A 18 14.74 7.04 11.40
C TYR A 18 13.95 5.72 11.46
N ILE A 19 12.89 5.60 10.67
CA ILE A 19 12.09 4.35 10.59
C ILE A 19 12.94 3.21 10.03
N LEU A 20 13.70 3.46 8.97
CA LEU A 20 14.52 2.43 8.33
C LEU A 20 15.68 1.94 9.22
N ASP A 21 16.24 2.83 10.01
CA ASP A 21 17.37 2.52 10.90
C ASP A 21 16.94 1.81 12.19
N ASN A 22 15.72 2.08 12.69
CA ASN A 22 15.31 1.62 14.01
C ASN A 22 14.24 0.52 14.01
N PHE A 23 13.57 0.28 12.88
CA PHE A 23 12.47 -0.67 12.81
C PHE A 23 12.62 -1.65 11.66
N THR A 24 12.11 -2.84 11.89
CA THR A 24 11.98 -3.89 10.87
C THR A 24 10.54 -4.38 10.81
N THR A 25 10.22 -5.12 9.76
CA THR A 25 8.96 -5.86 9.71
C THR A 25 8.91 -6.89 10.85
N LYS A 26 7.75 -7.41 11.14
CA LYS A 26 7.54 -8.52 12.08
C LYS A 26 8.46 -9.74 11.80
N TRP A 27 8.94 -9.88 10.57
CA TRP A 27 9.81 -10.96 10.12
C TRP A 27 11.31 -10.63 10.22
N GLY A 28 11.66 -9.47 10.80
CA GLY A 28 13.04 -9.00 10.90
C GLY A 28 13.66 -8.51 9.60
N THR A 29 12.84 -8.29 8.56
CA THR A 29 13.32 -7.75 7.27
C THR A 29 13.16 -6.23 7.23
N PRO A 30 14.03 -5.49 6.51
CA PRO A 30 13.87 -4.06 6.31
C PRO A 30 12.54 -3.72 5.63
N PHE A 31 12.04 -2.52 5.88
CA PHE A 31 10.93 -1.97 5.09
C PHE A 31 11.41 -1.61 3.68
N LYS A 32 10.57 -1.89 2.69
CA LYS A 32 10.78 -1.44 1.33
C LYS A 32 10.09 -0.10 1.12
N VAL A 33 10.85 0.91 0.76
CA VAL A 33 10.32 2.25 0.44
C VAL A 33 9.82 2.27 -1.00
N ILE A 34 8.59 2.72 -1.18
CA ILE A 34 8.00 2.96 -2.49
C ILE A 34 7.58 4.42 -2.54
N ARG A 35 8.12 5.16 -3.50
CA ARG A 35 7.84 6.58 -3.67
C ARG A 35 6.81 6.79 -4.77
N ILE A 36 5.85 7.66 -4.50
CA ILE A 36 4.81 8.04 -5.45
C ILE A 36 4.89 9.55 -5.63
N PRO A 37 5.04 10.06 -6.86
CA PRO A 37 5.09 11.49 -7.09
C PRO A 37 3.73 12.12 -6.77
N SER A 38 3.73 13.23 -6.04
CA SER A 38 2.53 14.01 -5.77
C SER A 38 2.27 15.02 -6.88
N PRO A 39 1.02 15.24 -7.29
CA PRO A 39 0.71 16.21 -8.33
C PRO A 39 0.73 17.64 -7.80
N PRO A 40 1.04 18.62 -8.64
CA PRO A 40 0.80 20.04 -8.33
C PRO A 40 -0.69 20.35 -8.32
N SER A 41 -1.01 21.58 -7.95
CA SER A 41 -2.34 22.18 -8.13
C SER A 41 -2.72 22.32 -9.61
N THR A 42 -3.98 22.70 -9.89
CA THR A 42 -4.44 23.05 -11.25
C THR A 42 -3.67 24.20 -11.86
N SER A 43 -3.13 25.08 -11.02
CA SER A 43 -2.29 26.21 -11.43
C SER A 43 -0.82 25.86 -11.60
N GLY A 44 -0.45 24.58 -11.39
CA GLY A 44 0.94 24.08 -11.55
C GLY A 44 1.83 24.31 -10.34
N TYR A 45 1.32 24.80 -9.22
CA TYR A 45 2.10 25.07 -8.01
C TYR A 45 2.02 23.93 -7.00
N TYR A 46 3.10 23.72 -6.29
CA TYR A 46 3.13 22.89 -5.08
C TYR A 46 2.85 23.72 -3.83
N PRO A 47 2.44 23.09 -2.70
CA PRO A 47 2.27 23.81 -1.44
C PRO A 47 3.54 24.58 -1.04
N GLY A 48 3.38 25.85 -0.71
CA GLY A 48 4.50 26.75 -0.36
C GLY A 48 5.17 27.47 -1.52
N GLU A 49 4.87 27.14 -2.78
CA GLU A 49 5.42 27.82 -3.96
C GLU A 49 4.56 28.99 -4.46
N GLN A 50 3.40 29.19 -3.90
CA GLN A 50 2.44 30.16 -4.42
C GLN A 50 2.92 31.60 -4.24
N PRO A 51 2.87 32.43 -5.31
CA PRO A 51 3.28 33.82 -5.22
C PRO A 51 2.27 34.72 -4.48
N ASP A 52 1.05 34.24 -4.21
CA ASP A 52 0.00 35.00 -3.55
C ASP A 52 -0.72 34.17 -2.50
N LEU A 53 -0.43 34.45 -1.23
CA LEU A 53 -1.07 33.81 -0.07
C LEU A 53 -2.58 34.08 0.05
N ASN A 54 -3.12 35.04 -0.71
CA ASN A 54 -4.55 35.39 -0.68
C ASN A 54 -5.39 34.46 -1.56
N ASN A 55 -4.79 33.69 -2.44
CA ASN A 55 -5.45 32.66 -3.24
C ASN A 55 -5.16 31.25 -2.72
N ALA A 56 -5.53 31.00 -1.49
CA ALA A 56 -5.29 29.73 -0.77
C ALA A 56 -6.02 28.50 -1.37
N VAL A 57 -6.68 28.64 -2.49
CA VAL A 57 -7.49 27.56 -3.11
C VAL A 57 -6.63 26.40 -3.62
N ASP A 58 -5.34 26.61 -3.82
CA ASP A 58 -4.45 25.60 -4.41
C ASP A 58 -3.30 25.10 -3.50
N GLY A 59 -3.27 25.51 -2.23
CA GLY A 59 -2.22 25.13 -1.26
C GLY A 59 -2.39 23.75 -0.62
N TYR A 60 -3.20 22.87 -1.19
CA TYR A 60 -3.45 21.57 -0.60
C TYR A 60 -2.35 20.55 -0.93
N TYR A 61 -1.96 19.77 0.09
CA TYR A 61 -1.06 18.63 -0.06
C TYR A 61 -1.81 17.45 -0.70
N ARG A 62 -1.77 17.38 -2.01
CA ARG A 62 -2.32 16.25 -2.77
C ARG A 62 -1.42 15.04 -2.62
N THR A 63 -1.87 14.06 -1.87
CA THR A 63 -1.09 12.87 -1.61
C THR A 63 -1.87 11.59 -1.93
N TYR A 64 -1.29 10.74 -2.75
CA TYR A 64 -1.85 9.42 -3.06
C TYR A 64 -1.79 8.45 -1.88
N THR A 65 -0.96 8.72 -0.88
CA THR A 65 -0.81 7.85 0.31
C THR A 65 -1.95 7.99 1.31
N ASN A 66 -2.85 8.97 1.14
CA ASN A 66 -4.09 9.06 1.90
C ASN A 66 -5.15 8.08 1.36
N SER A 67 -4.75 6.86 1.12
CA SER A 67 -5.52 5.76 0.53
C SER A 67 -6.11 4.85 1.61
N VAL A 68 -7.16 4.11 1.26
CA VAL A 68 -7.85 3.19 2.16
C VAL A 68 -7.83 1.78 1.60
N PHE A 69 -7.42 0.82 2.43
CA PHE A 69 -7.45 -0.59 2.10
C PHE A 69 -8.76 -1.20 2.57
N VAL A 70 -9.53 -1.76 1.63
CA VAL A 70 -10.78 -2.46 1.91
C VAL A 70 -10.73 -3.84 1.25
N ASN A 71 -10.48 -4.88 2.03
CA ASN A 71 -10.29 -6.24 1.53
C ASN A 71 -9.18 -6.32 0.46
N LYS A 72 -9.54 -6.68 -0.77
CA LYS A 72 -8.61 -6.73 -1.93
C LYS A 72 -8.65 -5.47 -2.80
N THR A 73 -9.18 -4.38 -2.29
CA THR A 73 -9.29 -3.11 -3.01
C THR A 73 -8.54 -2.03 -2.26
N VAL A 74 -7.85 -1.17 -2.98
CA VAL A 74 -7.26 0.07 -2.46
C VAL A 74 -7.96 1.24 -3.13
N LEU A 75 -8.61 2.07 -2.33
CA LEU A 75 -9.18 3.33 -2.77
C LEU A 75 -8.08 4.39 -2.70
N VAL A 76 -7.70 4.94 -3.83
CA VAL A 76 -6.60 5.90 -3.96
C VAL A 76 -7.17 7.26 -4.34
N PRO A 77 -6.84 8.34 -3.62
CA PRO A 77 -7.26 9.68 -4.04
C PRO A 77 -6.61 10.05 -5.37
N PHE A 78 -7.41 10.49 -6.34
CA PHE A 78 -6.95 10.97 -7.64
C PHE A 78 -7.16 12.47 -7.75
N TYR A 79 -6.33 13.13 -8.56
CA TYR A 79 -6.28 14.60 -8.67
C TYR A 79 -6.03 15.09 -10.10
N ARG A 80 -5.05 14.51 -10.82
CA ARG A 80 -4.60 14.88 -12.17
C ARG A 80 -4.30 13.65 -12.97
N GLU A 81 -4.96 13.49 -14.11
CA GLU A 81 -4.91 12.26 -14.93
C GLU A 81 -3.47 11.81 -15.25
N GLU A 82 -2.58 12.74 -15.60
CA GLU A 82 -1.18 12.43 -15.92
C GLU A 82 -0.41 11.84 -14.73
N PHE A 83 -0.64 12.33 -13.51
CA PHE A 83 -0.02 11.83 -12.28
C PHE A 83 -0.77 10.62 -11.72
N ASP A 84 -2.10 10.60 -11.83
CA ASP A 84 -2.95 9.52 -11.36
C ASP A 84 -2.60 8.22 -12.05
N THR A 85 -2.33 8.25 -13.35
CA THR A 85 -1.89 7.09 -14.13
C THR A 85 -0.57 6.54 -13.62
N ILE A 86 0.38 7.41 -13.23
CA ILE A 86 1.67 7.01 -12.66
C ILE A 86 1.46 6.39 -11.27
N ALA A 87 0.66 7.04 -10.43
CA ALA A 87 0.36 6.56 -9.09
C ALA A 87 -0.34 5.19 -9.13
N GLN A 88 -1.31 5.02 -10.02
CA GLN A 88 -2.01 3.75 -10.21
C GLN A 88 -1.05 2.62 -10.54
N ARG A 89 -0.15 2.82 -11.52
CA ARG A 89 0.87 1.82 -11.90
C ARG A 89 1.78 1.45 -10.74
N ILE A 90 2.21 2.43 -9.94
CA ILE A 90 3.04 2.19 -8.77
C ILE A 90 2.29 1.33 -7.73
N TYR A 91 1.01 1.63 -7.48
CA TYR A 91 0.17 0.81 -6.60
C TYR A 91 -0.01 -0.61 -7.13
N GLU A 92 -0.31 -0.79 -8.42
CA GLU A 92 -0.45 -2.11 -9.05
C GLU A 92 0.83 -2.95 -8.95
N GLN A 93 2.00 -2.33 -9.14
CA GLN A 93 3.30 -3.00 -9.00
C GLN A 93 3.65 -3.31 -7.54
N ALA A 94 3.29 -2.41 -6.62
CA ALA A 94 3.57 -2.57 -5.20
C ALA A 94 2.67 -3.61 -4.52
N LEU A 95 1.44 -3.73 -5.01
CA LEU A 95 0.36 -4.52 -4.40
C LEU A 95 -0.26 -5.49 -5.44
N PRO A 96 0.50 -6.46 -5.94
CA PRO A 96 -0.02 -7.41 -6.91
C PRO A 96 -1.22 -8.18 -6.34
N GLY A 97 -2.30 -8.24 -7.11
CA GLY A 97 -3.55 -8.90 -6.71
C GLY A 97 -4.56 -8.01 -5.97
N TYR A 98 -4.21 -6.74 -5.71
CA TYR A 98 -5.18 -5.74 -5.27
C TYR A 98 -5.85 -5.07 -6.46
N ASN A 99 -7.12 -4.72 -6.29
CA ASN A 99 -7.85 -3.86 -7.21
C ASN A 99 -7.61 -2.39 -6.82
N ILE A 100 -7.01 -1.62 -7.70
CA ILE A 100 -6.71 -0.20 -7.45
C ILE A 100 -7.84 0.64 -8.05
N VAL A 101 -8.52 1.41 -7.21
CA VAL A 101 -9.66 2.25 -7.59
C VAL A 101 -9.35 3.70 -7.25
N GLY A 102 -9.28 4.54 -8.28
CA GLY A 102 -9.12 5.98 -8.13
C GLY A 102 -10.43 6.66 -7.74
N ILE A 103 -10.35 7.58 -6.81
CA ILE A 103 -11.46 8.45 -6.39
C ILE A 103 -11.03 9.90 -6.58
N ASP A 104 -11.72 10.63 -7.44
CA ASP A 104 -11.46 12.05 -7.66
C ASP A 104 -11.72 12.86 -6.38
N CYS A 105 -10.68 13.53 -5.89
CA CYS A 105 -10.70 14.24 -4.62
C CYS A 105 -10.57 15.77 -4.74
N ASP A 106 -10.34 16.28 -5.94
CA ASP A 106 -10.22 17.74 -6.16
C ASP A 106 -11.02 18.28 -7.36
N ASN A 107 -12.07 17.57 -7.73
CA ASN A 107 -13.03 18.01 -8.73
C ASN A 107 -13.69 19.35 -8.33
N ASN A 108 -14.14 20.11 -9.30
CA ASN A 108 -14.73 21.44 -9.12
C ASN A 108 -15.89 21.45 -8.10
N GLY A 109 -15.88 22.44 -7.21
CA GLY A 109 -16.91 22.63 -6.19
C GLY A 109 -16.48 22.23 -4.79
N ASN A 110 -17.36 21.55 -4.04
CA ASN A 110 -17.06 21.04 -2.69
C ASN A 110 -16.27 19.75 -2.77
N ASN A 111 -14.98 19.87 -3.03
CA ASN A 111 -14.08 18.71 -3.16
C ASN A 111 -13.56 18.23 -1.80
N ILE A 112 -13.17 16.96 -1.75
CA ILE A 112 -12.70 16.32 -0.51
C ILE A 112 -11.43 16.97 0.00
N ILE A 113 -10.48 17.30 -0.91
CA ILE A 113 -9.17 17.87 -0.53
C ILE A 113 -9.28 19.26 0.13
N SER A 114 -10.38 19.98 -0.07
CA SER A 114 -10.59 21.31 0.52
C SER A 114 -10.57 21.33 2.05
N GLN A 115 -10.71 20.17 2.69
CA GLN A 115 -10.64 20.00 4.13
C GLN A 115 -9.26 19.50 4.62
N SER A 116 -8.22 19.70 3.81
CA SER A 116 -6.83 19.30 4.11
C SER A 116 -6.63 17.81 4.30
N GLY A 117 -7.49 16.99 3.73
CA GLY A 117 -7.42 15.54 3.76
C GLY A 117 -8.05 14.92 2.52
N ALA A 118 -7.93 13.61 2.38
CA ALA A 118 -8.55 12.88 1.28
C ALA A 118 -9.34 11.67 1.81
N ILE A 119 -9.37 10.57 1.09
CA ILE A 119 -10.26 9.43 1.36
C ILE A 119 -10.06 8.87 2.77
N HIS A 120 -8.81 8.65 3.20
CA HIS A 120 -8.53 8.06 4.53
C HIS A 120 -9.06 8.93 5.66
N CYS A 121 -8.93 10.27 5.53
CA CYS A 121 -9.32 11.21 6.58
C CYS A 121 -10.84 11.29 6.82
N ILE A 122 -11.65 10.91 5.84
CA ILE A 122 -13.12 10.88 5.95
C ILE A 122 -13.67 9.49 6.21
N THR A 123 -12.80 8.47 6.34
CA THR A 123 -13.21 7.10 6.64
C THR A 123 -13.08 6.79 8.13
N HIS A 124 -13.87 5.87 8.60
CA HIS A 124 -13.83 5.36 9.95
C HIS A 124 -13.83 3.84 9.93
N SER A 125 -12.88 3.23 10.61
CA SER A 125 -12.85 1.78 10.78
C SER A 125 -13.46 1.39 12.11
N MET A 126 -14.36 0.42 12.07
CA MET A 126 -14.87 -0.22 13.27
C MET A 126 -14.22 -1.59 13.43
N GLY A 127 -13.67 -1.82 14.62
CA GLY A 127 -13.10 -3.13 14.94
C GLY A 127 -14.18 -4.23 14.92
N VAL A 128 -13.83 -5.37 14.37
CA VAL A 128 -14.65 -6.59 14.50
C VAL A 128 -14.22 -7.35 15.74
N ASN A 129 -15.18 -8.00 16.41
CA ASN A 129 -14.90 -8.71 17.67
C ASN A 129 -13.91 -9.87 17.49
N ASP A 130 -13.96 -10.53 16.35
CA ASP A 130 -13.17 -11.72 16.07
C ASP A 130 -12.54 -11.62 14.66
N PRO A 131 -11.45 -10.80 14.48
CA PRO A 131 -10.81 -10.64 13.19
C PRO A 131 -10.04 -11.91 12.80
N LEU A 132 -10.17 -12.32 11.53
CA LEU A 132 -9.25 -13.28 10.93
C LEU A 132 -7.90 -12.59 10.68
N LEU A 133 -6.86 -13.07 11.33
CA LEU A 133 -5.49 -12.60 11.10
C LEU A 133 -4.79 -13.54 10.12
N ILE A 134 -4.35 -12.99 8.99
CA ILE A 134 -3.44 -13.66 8.05
C ILE A 134 -2.20 -12.77 7.90
N SER A 135 -1.02 -13.34 8.13
CA SER A 135 0.23 -12.60 8.00
C SER A 135 1.33 -13.50 7.48
N TYR A 136 1.95 -13.11 6.39
CA TYR A 136 3.06 -13.83 5.77
C TYR A 136 4.19 -12.87 5.37
N LYS A 137 5.40 -13.44 5.22
CA LYS A 137 6.55 -12.70 4.69
C LYS A 137 6.39 -12.51 3.19
N LYS A 138 6.52 -11.28 2.70
CA LYS A 138 6.55 -11.01 1.26
C LYS A 138 7.74 -11.73 0.62
N ILE A 139 7.48 -12.43 -0.46
CA ILE A 139 8.51 -13.08 -1.27
C ILE A 139 8.86 -12.10 -2.39
N GLU A 140 10.11 -11.65 -2.43
CA GLU A 140 10.56 -10.64 -3.40
C GLU A 140 10.95 -11.23 -4.75
N SER A 141 11.59 -12.39 -4.74
CA SER A 141 11.84 -13.20 -5.94
C SER A 141 12.19 -14.64 -5.55
N LEU A 142 11.77 -15.57 -6.36
CA LEU A 142 12.19 -16.97 -6.28
C LEU A 142 13.10 -17.23 -7.46
N CYS A 143 14.36 -17.54 -7.19
CA CYS A 143 15.29 -18.01 -8.21
C CYS A 143 15.54 -19.51 -7.97
N PRO A 144 14.85 -20.39 -8.68
CA PRO A 144 14.86 -21.84 -8.43
C PRO A 144 16.14 -22.54 -8.90
N ALA A 145 17.17 -21.82 -9.33
CA ALA A 145 18.35 -22.41 -9.97
C ALA A 145 19.17 -23.37 -9.08
N SER A 146 18.94 -23.41 -7.76
CA SER A 146 19.71 -24.25 -6.87
C SER A 146 18.91 -25.02 -5.80
N ASN A 147 17.60 -24.72 -5.67
CA ASN A 147 16.75 -25.44 -4.73
C ASN A 147 15.36 -25.67 -5.33
N PRO A 148 15.03 -26.90 -5.74
CA PRO A 148 13.75 -27.17 -6.41
C PRO A 148 12.54 -27.01 -5.47
N VAL A 149 12.72 -27.10 -4.16
CA VAL A 149 11.62 -27.00 -3.19
C VAL A 149 11.60 -25.61 -2.56
N VAL A 150 10.48 -24.94 -2.65
CA VAL A 150 10.25 -23.63 -2.04
C VAL A 150 9.23 -23.75 -0.92
N SER A 151 9.66 -23.46 0.30
CA SER A 151 8.80 -23.49 1.48
C SER A 151 8.14 -22.14 1.73
N PHE A 152 6.82 -22.14 1.95
CA PHE A 152 6.03 -20.98 2.32
C PHE A 152 5.44 -21.15 3.70
N GLU A 153 5.50 -20.08 4.49
CA GLU A 153 4.97 -20.06 5.86
C GLU A 153 4.07 -18.85 6.06
N THR A 154 2.96 -19.04 6.75
CA THR A 154 2.04 -17.97 7.12
C THR A 154 1.53 -18.16 8.54
N LEU A 155 1.25 -17.03 9.22
CA LEU A 155 0.50 -17.02 10.46
C LEU A 155 -0.97 -16.80 10.14
N VAL A 156 -1.83 -17.75 10.55
CA VAL A 156 -3.29 -17.62 10.43
C VAL A 156 -3.91 -17.88 11.79
N LYS A 157 -4.67 -16.90 12.30
CA LYS A 157 -5.35 -17.00 13.60
C LYS A 157 -6.77 -16.47 13.53
N HIS A 158 -7.66 -17.16 14.21
CA HIS A 158 -9.01 -16.72 14.52
C HIS A 158 -9.42 -17.30 15.88
N LYS A 159 -10.30 -16.60 16.60
CA LYS A 159 -10.74 -17.00 17.95
C LYS A 159 -11.46 -18.35 17.95
N SER A 160 -12.25 -18.66 16.92
CA SER A 160 -12.94 -19.95 16.80
C SER A 160 -12.07 -21.09 16.28
N GLY A 161 -10.78 -20.85 16.07
CA GLY A 161 -9.88 -21.78 15.41
C GLY A 161 -9.91 -21.65 13.88
N ILE A 162 -8.98 -22.37 13.24
CA ILE A 162 -8.84 -22.44 11.77
C ILE A 162 -8.91 -23.93 11.40
N SER A 163 -9.83 -24.30 10.52
CA SER A 163 -9.95 -25.68 10.04
C SER A 163 -8.97 -25.98 8.91
N ASN A 164 -8.92 -25.12 7.88
CA ASN A 164 -8.08 -25.33 6.70
C ASN A 164 -7.52 -23.99 6.23
N VAL A 165 -6.31 -24.05 5.65
CA VAL A 165 -5.65 -22.93 4.98
C VAL A 165 -5.22 -23.41 3.60
N TYR A 166 -5.51 -22.61 2.57
CA TYR A 166 -5.17 -22.94 1.19
C TYR A 166 -4.21 -21.92 0.62
N PHE A 167 -3.17 -22.39 -0.02
CA PHE A 167 -2.19 -21.59 -0.73
C PHE A 167 -2.51 -21.59 -2.23
N TYR A 168 -2.69 -20.39 -2.78
CA TYR A 168 -2.94 -20.18 -4.20
C TYR A 168 -1.69 -19.58 -4.84
N TYR A 169 -1.17 -20.23 -5.86
CA TYR A 169 -0.01 -19.74 -6.60
C TYR A 169 -0.16 -19.96 -8.10
N ARG A 170 0.57 -19.20 -8.86
CA ARG A 170 0.72 -19.40 -10.29
C ARG A 170 2.11 -18.96 -10.73
N PRO A 171 2.76 -19.70 -11.64
CA PRO A 171 3.96 -19.24 -12.32
C PRO A 171 3.66 -18.00 -13.19
N ASP A 172 4.68 -17.19 -13.43
CA ASP A 172 4.58 -16.07 -14.35
C ASP A 172 4.20 -16.57 -15.77
N GLY A 173 3.30 -15.85 -16.44
CA GLY A 173 2.77 -16.21 -17.76
C GLY A 173 1.70 -17.30 -17.77
N ILE A 174 1.26 -17.80 -16.62
CA ILE A 174 0.16 -18.77 -16.49
C ILE A 174 -1.08 -18.06 -15.90
N ASP A 175 -2.24 -18.17 -16.55
CA ASP A 175 -3.46 -17.49 -16.12
C ASP A 175 -4.22 -18.18 -15.00
N SER A 176 -4.04 -19.51 -14.84
CA SER A 176 -4.74 -20.29 -13.82
C SER A 176 -3.92 -20.45 -12.53
N PHE A 177 -4.61 -20.37 -11.39
CA PHE A 177 -4.00 -20.66 -10.09
C PHE A 177 -4.01 -22.16 -9.78
N SER A 178 -2.89 -22.66 -9.27
CA SER A 178 -2.81 -23.92 -8.56
C SER A 178 -3.17 -23.70 -7.08
N VAL A 179 -3.74 -24.71 -6.44
CA VAL A 179 -4.19 -24.66 -5.03
C VAL A 179 -3.62 -25.84 -4.28
N ILE A 180 -3.00 -25.56 -3.14
CA ILE A 180 -2.48 -26.59 -2.24
C ILE A 180 -2.99 -26.30 -0.83
N GLU A 181 -3.41 -27.35 -0.10
CA GLU A 181 -3.75 -27.21 1.32
C GLU A 181 -2.47 -27.14 2.16
N MET A 182 -2.40 -26.12 3.02
CA MET A 182 -1.25 -25.92 3.92
C MET A 182 -1.36 -26.82 5.16
N GLN A 183 -0.20 -27.20 5.69
CA GLN A 183 -0.09 -28.02 6.90
C GLN A 183 0.02 -27.15 8.15
N ASN A 184 -0.73 -27.52 9.19
CA ASN A 184 -0.68 -26.82 10.47
C ASN A 184 0.57 -27.23 11.26
N GLN A 185 1.43 -26.25 11.56
CA GLN A 185 2.67 -26.44 12.34
C GLN A 185 2.50 -26.07 13.82
N GLY A 186 1.29 -25.74 14.26
CA GLY A 186 1.01 -25.28 15.61
C GLY A 186 1.14 -23.77 15.78
N ASN A 187 0.65 -23.25 16.91
CA ASN A 187 0.70 -21.83 17.27
C ASN A 187 0.12 -20.84 16.21
N GLY A 188 -0.70 -21.35 15.27
CA GLY A 188 -1.25 -20.61 14.16
C GLY A 188 -0.34 -20.51 12.96
N ILE A 189 0.78 -21.20 12.95
CA ILE A 189 1.69 -21.28 11.81
C ILE A 189 1.23 -22.41 10.87
N TRP A 190 1.19 -22.07 9.58
CA TRP A 190 0.84 -22.98 8.49
C TRP A 190 1.92 -22.92 7.43
N SER A 191 2.29 -24.07 6.87
CA SER A 191 3.33 -24.16 5.87
C SER A 191 2.93 -25.04 4.68
N VAL A 192 3.58 -24.82 3.55
CA VAL A 192 3.49 -25.64 2.34
C VAL A 192 4.81 -25.58 1.59
N ASP A 193 5.19 -26.71 1.01
CA ASP A 193 6.33 -26.82 0.11
C ASP A 193 5.82 -26.96 -1.32
N ILE A 194 6.48 -26.28 -2.25
CA ILE A 194 6.21 -26.33 -3.70
C ILE A 194 7.49 -26.78 -4.39
N ASP A 195 7.36 -27.81 -5.22
CA ASP A 195 8.40 -28.35 -6.11
C ASP A 195 8.49 -27.55 -7.42
#